data_6bfbfbca9935d509bcf3317f68e0c7f3
#
_entry.id   6bfbfbca9935d509bcf3317f68e0c7f3
#
_cell.length_a   1.000
_cell.length_b   1.000
_cell.length_c   1.000
_cell.angle_alpha   90.00
_cell.angle_beta   90.00
_cell.angle_gamma   90.00
#
_symmetry.space_group_name_H-M   'P 1'
#
loop_
_entity.id
_entity.type
_entity.pdbx_description
1 polymer ?
#
loop_
_entity_poly.entity_id
_entity_poly.type
_entity_poly.pdbx_seq_one_letter_code
_entity_poly.pdbx_strand_id
1 'polypeptide(L)'
;MLHRIRPLQPVPVEPENAMTSVPNAAPSLDTLRNALRASTLADLFAADPRRFEALSWSWDGWLVDVSKERVTPQVVAALCAEAEASGLPGWIAALFAGERINQSEGRPALHMALRQQDDAPLIVDGVDVIPAVRAAQARIAALADALRDGRRTGATGRAIRDVVHIGIGGSDLGPRLVCDALGALPPAGEDPPSVRFVSNVDPEHLARALAGLDPATTLFVVVSKTFTTQETLANASAARDWLGAALPAGSAVGTHFVGVSSNVAAAQAFGIAAADVLPMWDWVGGRYSLWSAVGLPIAIRLGPARFAELLAGAASVDHHFRTAPLEQNLPVLLGLVGWWNTRYLGHPERVVVPYAHALGLLPSFLQQLVLESNGKRVRRDGEALERPSCAALWGMTGTDGQHAFFQWLHQGLREAPVEFIVPLAARHPHGRQQTLLIANALAQAQALFAGRSPDSVRAELAGRGLSDTALAAAIAARVCPGNRASTTILLPELDARRLGQLLALYEHRTFVEAVLAGINCFDQFGVELGKTLAGPIIAALADGVPLPASADASTRGLVARVRAASGSR
;
A
#
# COMPACT_ATOMS: atom_id res chain seq x y z
N MET A 1 15.02 48.51 -64.47
CA MET A 1 13.66 48.56 -65.04
C MET A 1 12.73 47.70 -64.21
N LEU A 2 11.93 48.34 -63.41
CA LEU A 2 11.00 47.71 -62.47
C LEU A 2 9.65 47.51 -63.17
N HIS A 3 9.21 46.30 -63.32
CA HIS A 3 7.84 46.02 -63.75
C HIS A 3 6.96 45.77 -62.46
N ARG A 4 6.02 46.68 -62.30
CA ARG A 4 4.94 46.60 -61.30
C ARG A 4 3.92 45.55 -61.77
N ILE A 5 3.65 44.55 -60.92
CA ILE A 5 2.53 43.61 -61.05
C ILE A 5 1.33 44.22 -60.27
N ARG A 6 0.18 44.37 -60.95
CA ARG A 6 -1.09 44.81 -60.38
C ARG A 6 -1.70 43.72 -59.45
N PRO A 7 -2.35 44.06 -58.35
CA PRO A 7 -3.09 43.10 -57.55
C PRO A 7 -4.42 42.74 -58.21
N LEU A 8 -4.75 41.44 -58.21
CA LEU A 8 -6.07 40.91 -58.66
C LEU A 8 -7.09 41.19 -57.54
N GLN A 9 -8.30 41.61 -57.94
CA GLN A 9 -9.44 41.81 -57.07
C GLN A 9 -10.08 40.47 -56.71
N PRO A 10 -10.61 40.29 -55.45
CA PRO A 10 -11.25 39.05 -55.04
C PRO A 10 -12.67 38.93 -55.66
N VAL A 11 -12.99 37.71 -56.12
CA VAL A 11 -14.31 37.29 -56.54
C VAL A 11 -15.20 37.08 -55.31
N PRO A 12 -16.46 37.52 -55.28
CA PRO A 12 -17.37 37.26 -54.18
C PRO A 12 -17.77 35.78 -54.18
N VAL A 13 -17.51 35.09 -53.03
CA VAL A 13 -18.02 33.76 -52.76
C VAL A 13 -19.31 33.93 -51.95
N GLU A 14 -20.42 33.44 -52.48
CA GLU A 14 -21.68 33.33 -51.75
C GLU A 14 -21.55 32.37 -50.58
N PRO A 15 -22.18 32.60 -49.41
CA PRO A 15 -22.11 31.68 -48.28
C PRO A 15 -23.02 30.49 -48.51
N GLU A 16 -22.45 29.31 -48.83
CA GLU A 16 -23.13 28.05 -48.68
C GLU A 16 -23.40 27.80 -47.20
N ASN A 17 -24.66 27.80 -46.81
CA ASN A 17 -25.18 27.38 -45.55
C ASN A 17 -25.03 25.84 -45.41
N ALA A 18 -23.83 25.36 -45.09
CA ALA A 18 -23.62 24.02 -44.59
C ALA A 18 -23.66 24.09 -43.06
N MET A 19 -24.82 23.79 -42.47
CA MET A 19 -24.91 23.36 -41.09
C MET A 19 -24.12 22.05 -40.95
N THR A 20 -22.81 22.15 -40.77
CA THR A 20 -22.02 21.03 -40.27
C THR A 20 -22.45 20.79 -38.85
N SER A 21 -23.15 19.68 -38.62
CA SER A 21 -23.40 19.13 -37.29
C SER A 21 -22.05 18.98 -36.60
N VAL A 22 -21.79 19.83 -35.58
CA VAL A 22 -20.68 19.66 -34.66
C VAL A 22 -20.82 18.25 -34.11
N PRO A 23 -19.80 17.36 -34.20
CA PRO A 23 -19.87 16.06 -33.57
C PRO A 23 -20.20 16.31 -32.10
N ASN A 24 -21.23 15.64 -31.61
CA ASN A 24 -21.67 15.77 -30.20
C ASN A 24 -20.47 15.47 -29.33
N ALA A 25 -19.85 16.50 -28.75
CA ALA A 25 -18.67 16.33 -27.89
C ALA A 25 -19.04 15.36 -26.75
N ALA A 26 -18.17 14.39 -26.48
CA ALA A 26 -18.40 13.43 -25.43
C ALA A 26 -18.73 14.18 -24.11
N PRO A 27 -19.73 13.73 -23.34
CA PRO A 27 -20.16 14.42 -22.12
C PRO A 27 -19.01 14.49 -21.11
N SER A 28 -18.88 15.65 -20.45
CA SER A 28 -17.85 15.84 -19.43
C SER A 28 -18.07 14.90 -18.24
N LEU A 29 -17.00 14.59 -17.49
CA LEU A 29 -17.10 13.76 -16.28
C LEU A 29 -18.05 14.38 -15.24
N ASP A 30 -18.12 15.71 -15.12
CA ASP A 30 -19.10 16.37 -14.26
C ASP A 30 -20.55 16.14 -14.71
N THR A 31 -20.80 16.13 -16.03
CA THR A 31 -22.12 15.80 -16.60
C THR A 31 -22.48 14.36 -16.29
N LEU A 32 -21.57 13.42 -16.51
CA LEU A 32 -21.75 11.99 -16.20
C LEU A 32 -21.98 11.77 -14.70
N ARG A 33 -21.21 12.44 -13.83
CA ARG A 33 -21.43 12.40 -12.38
C ARG A 33 -22.83 12.85 -12.00
N ASN A 34 -23.31 13.98 -12.55
CA ASN A 34 -24.62 14.52 -12.21
C ASN A 34 -25.74 13.57 -12.66
N ALA A 35 -25.62 12.93 -13.82
CA ALA A 35 -26.54 11.91 -14.28
C ALA A 35 -26.57 10.69 -13.34
N LEU A 36 -25.40 10.21 -12.89
CA LEU A 36 -25.30 9.03 -12.01
C LEU A 36 -25.76 9.30 -10.57
N ARG A 37 -25.72 10.56 -10.10
CA ARG A 37 -26.25 10.90 -8.76
C ARG A 37 -27.76 10.66 -8.62
N ALA A 38 -28.50 10.75 -9.71
CA ALA A 38 -29.95 10.50 -9.72
C ALA A 38 -30.32 9.00 -9.81
N SER A 39 -29.34 8.13 -10.11
CA SER A 39 -29.57 6.69 -10.32
C SER A 39 -29.07 5.88 -9.12
N THR A 40 -29.79 4.82 -8.80
CA THR A 40 -29.29 3.79 -7.89
C THR A 40 -28.43 2.78 -8.63
N LEU A 41 -27.64 1.97 -7.91
CA LEU A 41 -26.93 0.85 -8.51
C LEU A 41 -27.89 -0.17 -9.13
N ALA A 42 -29.06 -0.36 -8.55
CA ALA A 42 -30.11 -1.23 -9.09
C ALA A 42 -30.62 -0.71 -10.45
N ASP A 43 -30.82 0.61 -10.58
CA ASP A 43 -31.21 1.23 -11.86
C ASP A 43 -30.13 1.01 -12.93
N LEU A 44 -28.85 1.09 -12.57
CA LEU A 44 -27.74 0.86 -13.48
C LEU A 44 -27.68 -0.60 -13.98
N PHE A 45 -27.98 -1.58 -13.11
CA PHE A 45 -28.10 -2.98 -13.52
C PHE A 45 -29.35 -3.25 -14.35
N ALA A 46 -30.47 -2.58 -14.05
CA ALA A 46 -31.69 -2.68 -14.86
C ALA A 46 -31.52 -2.09 -16.26
N ALA A 47 -30.77 -1.00 -16.37
CA ALA A 47 -30.48 -0.33 -17.65
C ALA A 47 -29.50 -1.10 -18.54
N ASP A 48 -28.58 -1.88 -17.95
CA ASP A 48 -27.60 -2.67 -18.69
C ASP A 48 -27.50 -4.11 -18.12
N PRO A 49 -28.19 -5.07 -18.69
CA PRO A 49 -28.13 -6.48 -18.29
C PRO A 49 -26.73 -7.12 -18.45
N ARG A 50 -25.86 -6.55 -19.29
CA ARG A 50 -24.47 -7.02 -19.47
C ARG A 50 -23.47 -6.21 -18.66
N ARG A 51 -23.95 -5.49 -17.66
CA ARG A 51 -23.12 -4.61 -16.84
C ARG A 51 -21.94 -5.34 -16.19
N PHE A 52 -22.14 -6.59 -15.74
CA PHE A 52 -21.07 -7.39 -15.17
C PHE A 52 -19.95 -7.63 -16.20
N GLU A 53 -20.28 -8.08 -17.41
CA GLU A 53 -19.32 -8.35 -18.47
C GLU A 53 -18.61 -7.07 -18.93
N ALA A 54 -19.33 -5.96 -18.98
CA ALA A 54 -18.79 -4.66 -19.43
C ALA A 54 -17.87 -3.99 -18.40
N LEU A 55 -18.00 -4.33 -17.13
CA LEU A 55 -17.28 -3.71 -15.99
C LEU A 55 -16.52 -4.73 -15.15
N SER A 56 -16.16 -5.86 -15.74
CA SER A 56 -15.25 -6.86 -15.17
C SER A 56 -14.04 -7.02 -16.07
N TRP A 57 -12.85 -7.01 -15.46
CA TRP A 57 -11.58 -7.09 -16.17
C TRP A 57 -10.81 -8.31 -15.71
N SER A 58 -10.27 -9.06 -16.67
CA SER A 58 -9.48 -10.27 -16.39
C SER A 58 -8.05 -10.08 -16.84
N TRP A 59 -7.10 -10.53 -16.02
CA TRP A 59 -5.68 -10.55 -16.33
C TRP A 59 -4.97 -11.63 -15.51
N ASP A 60 -4.18 -12.47 -16.14
CA ASP A 60 -3.37 -13.54 -15.50
C ASP A 60 -4.14 -14.37 -14.47
N GLY A 61 -5.40 -14.74 -14.80
CA GLY A 61 -6.30 -15.49 -13.92
C GLY A 61 -7.02 -14.66 -12.83
N TRP A 62 -6.74 -13.37 -12.73
CA TRP A 62 -7.50 -12.45 -11.88
C TRP A 62 -8.80 -12.06 -12.54
N LEU A 63 -9.80 -11.74 -11.71
CA LEU A 63 -11.00 -11.03 -12.13
C LEU A 63 -11.24 -9.85 -11.19
N VAL A 64 -11.38 -8.67 -11.75
CA VAL A 64 -11.75 -7.46 -11.03
C VAL A 64 -13.12 -7.01 -11.50
N ASP A 65 -14.10 -7.08 -10.65
CA ASP A 65 -15.48 -6.66 -10.89
C ASP A 65 -15.75 -5.31 -10.22
N VAL A 66 -16.00 -4.29 -11.04
CA VAL A 66 -16.43 -2.95 -10.62
C VAL A 66 -17.90 -2.68 -11.00
N SER A 67 -18.66 -3.72 -11.39
CA SER A 67 -20.06 -3.55 -11.79
C SER A 67 -20.95 -3.00 -10.66
N LYS A 68 -20.54 -3.21 -9.41
CA LYS A 68 -21.20 -2.62 -8.23
C LYS A 68 -20.64 -1.27 -7.80
N GLU A 69 -19.75 -0.67 -8.58
CA GLU A 69 -19.35 0.73 -8.44
C GLU A 69 -20.34 1.66 -9.18
N ARG A 70 -20.40 2.92 -8.79
CA ARG A 70 -21.22 3.93 -9.46
C ARG A 70 -20.51 4.48 -10.70
N VAL A 71 -20.23 3.58 -11.64
CA VAL A 71 -19.58 3.86 -12.94
C VAL A 71 -20.38 3.24 -14.08
N THR A 72 -20.13 3.69 -15.31
CA THR A 72 -20.60 3.07 -16.55
C THR A 72 -19.42 2.90 -17.49
N PRO A 73 -19.51 2.07 -18.55
CA PRO A 73 -18.46 2.01 -19.58
C PRO A 73 -18.13 3.39 -20.16
N GLN A 74 -19.11 4.27 -20.29
CA GLN A 74 -18.91 5.64 -20.75
C GLN A 74 -18.09 6.49 -19.75
N VAL A 75 -18.31 6.32 -18.45
CA VAL A 75 -17.48 6.96 -17.40
C VAL A 75 -16.06 6.44 -17.48
N VAL A 76 -15.85 5.13 -17.61
CA VAL A 76 -14.50 4.54 -17.72
C VAL A 76 -13.77 5.11 -18.93
N ALA A 77 -14.42 5.18 -20.10
CA ALA A 77 -13.83 5.77 -21.29
C ALA A 77 -13.47 7.25 -21.11
N ALA A 78 -14.34 8.03 -20.47
CA ALA A 78 -14.05 9.44 -20.17
C ALA A 78 -12.90 9.61 -19.16
N LEU A 79 -12.77 8.71 -18.19
CA LEU A 79 -11.65 8.69 -17.25
C LEU A 79 -10.33 8.28 -17.92
N CYS A 80 -10.36 7.35 -18.89
CA CYS A 80 -9.18 7.03 -19.70
C CYS A 80 -8.75 8.26 -20.52
N ALA A 81 -9.68 8.99 -21.11
CA ALA A 81 -9.37 10.24 -21.83
C ALA A 81 -8.80 11.32 -20.88
N GLU A 82 -9.30 11.46 -19.64
CA GLU A 82 -8.72 12.33 -18.63
C GLU A 82 -7.29 11.91 -18.28
N ALA A 83 -7.03 10.61 -18.14
CA ALA A 83 -5.71 10.07 -17.84
C ALA A 83 -4.71 10.36 -18.97
N GLU A 84 -5.13 10.22 -20.24
CA GLU A 84 -4.32 10.61 -21.40
C GLU A 84 -4.03 12.12 -21.39
N ALA A 85 -5.05 12.94 -21.18
CA ALA A 85 -4.91 14.39 -21.10
C ALA A 85 -4.02 14.84 -19.92
N SER A 86 -3.98 14.07 -18.84
CA SER A 86 -3.08 14.27 -17.70
C SER A 86 -1.64 13.78 -17.97
N GLY A 87 -1.37 13.25 -19.16
CA GLY A 87 -0.06 12.75 -19.56
C GLY A 87 0.36 11.44 -18.91
N LEU A 88 -0.60 10.63 -18.38
CA LEU A 88 -0.30 9.38 -17.68
C LEU A 88 0.63 8.44 -18.47
N PRO A 89 0.46 8.21 -19.80
CA PRO A 89 1.39 7.36 -20.56
C PRO A 89 2.83 7.86 -20.50
N GLY A 90 3.03 9.18 -20.61
CA GLY A 90 4.35 9.81 -20.47
C GLY A 90 4.95 9.63 -19.08
N TRP A 91 4.14 9.76 -18.02
CA TRP A 91 4.57 9.52 -16.64
C TRP A 91 4.94 8.05 -16.38
N ILE A 92 4.21 7.10 -16.97
CA ILE A 92 4.55 5.68 -16.92
C ILE A 92 5.90 5.45 -17.63
N ALA A 93 6.08 5.99 -18.83
CA ALA A 93 7.34 5.87 -19.55
C ALA A 93 8.51 6.46 -18.76
N ALA A 94 8.37 7.66 -18.20
CA ALA A 94 9.37 8.33 -17.39
C ALA A 94 9.73 7.54 -16.11
N LEU A 95 8.74 6.93 -15.45
CA LEU A 95 8.95 6.06 -14.29
C LEU A 95 9.89 4.90 -14.63
N PHE A 96 9.62 4.19 -15.74
CA PHE A 96 10.42 3.03 -16.15
C PHE A 96 11.73 3.40 -16.86
N ALA A 97 11.85 4.63 -17.37
CA ALA A 97 13.09 5.13 -17.94
C ALA A 97 14.10 5.61 -16.88
N GLY A 98 13.70 5.66 -15.61
CA GLY A 98 14.58 6.14 -14.53
C GLY A 98 14.70 7.66 -14.49
N GLU A 99 13.74 8.39 -15.03
CA GLU A 99 13.73 9.84 -14.95
C GLU A 99 13.51 10.32 -13.50
N ARG A 100 13.93 11.56 -13.22
CA ARG A 100 13.83 12.15 -11.86
C ARG A 100 12.41 12.61 -11.55
N ILE A 101 11.45 11.66 -11.57
CA ILE A 101 10.03 11.92 -11.35
C ILE A 101 9.68 12.29 -9.91
N ASN A 102 10.54 11.97 -8.94
CA ASN A 102 10.46 12.51 -7.58
C ASN A 102 11.08 13.92 -7.58
N GLN A 103 10.32 14.87 -8.11
CA GLN A 103 10.81 16.21 -8.43
C GLN A 103 11.21 17.00 -7.19
N SER A 104 10.50 16.87 -6.06
CA SER A 104 10.77 17.61 -4.83
C SER A 104 12.08 17.19 -4.16
N GLU A 105 12.58 15.99 -4.42
CA GLU A 105 13.86 15.49 -3.94
C GLU A 105 14.91 15.34 -5.06
N GLY A 106 14.55 15.62 -6.31
CA GLY A 106 15.45 15.59 -7.47
C GLY A 106 16.00 14.21 -7.81
N ARG A 107 15.23 13.13 -7.56
CA ARG A 107 15.68 11.74 -7.76
C ARG A 107 14.70 10.90 -8.57
N PRO A 108 15.17 9.80 -9.19
CA PRO A 108 14.28 8.79 -9.75
C PRO A 108 13.56 8.00 -8.64
N ALA A 109 12.54 7.23 -9.03
CA ALA A 109 11.85 6.27 -8.18
C ALA A 109 11.87 4.91 -8.89
N LEU A 110 12.77 4.01 -8.48
CA LEU A 110 13.12 2.79 -9.24
C LEU A 110 12.88 1.50 -8.47
N HIS A 111 11.83 1.45 -7.65
CA HIS A 111 11.48 0.23 -6.93
C HIS A 111 11.24 -0.96 -7.88
N MET A 112 10.81 -0.73 -9.14
CA MET A 112 10.64 -1.78 -10.14
C MET A 112 11.97 -2.34 -10.67
N ALA A 113 13.08 -1.60 -10.63
CA ALA A 113 14.39 -2.13 -10.97
C ALA A 113 14.81 -3.30 -10.04
N LEU A 114 14.34 -3.27 -8.78
CA LEU A 114 14.61 -4.30 -7.78
C LEU A 114 13.96 -5.65 -8.10
N ARG A 115 13.01 -5.68 -9.02
CA ARG A 115 12.24 -6.88 -9.40
C ARG A 115 12.23 -7.14 -10.91
N GLN A 116 13.03 -6.39 -11.67
CA GLN A 116 13.23 -6.63 -13.10
C GLN A 116 13.71 -8.07 -13.33
N GLN A 117 13.20 -8.76 -14.34
CA GLN A 117 13.50 -10.18 -14.59
C GLN A 117 14.57 -10.39 -15.66
N ASP A 118 14.76 -9.43 -16.54
CA ASP A 118 15.82 -9.43 -17.56
C ASP A 118 17.03 -8.60 -17.10
N ASP A 119 18.10 -8.67 -17.86
CA ASP A 119 19.34 -7.92 -17.62
C ASP A 119 19.45 -6.67 -18.51
N ALA A 120 18.30 -6.18 -19.03
CA ALA A 120 18.28 -4.93 -19.80
C ALA A 120 18.80 -3.79 -18.93
N PRO A 121 19.75 -2.98 -19.44
CA PRO A 121 20.35 -1.92 -18.65
C PRO A 121 19.35 -0.84 -18.29
N LEU A 122 19.41 -0.35 -17.06
CA LEU A 122 18.67 0.81 -16.60
C LEU A 122 19.68 1.88 -16.14
N ILE A 123 19.84 2.90 -16.97
CA ILE A 123 20.87 3.92 -16.78
C ILE A 123 20.33 5.06 -15.92
N VAL A 124 20.98 5.31 -14.80
CA VAL A 124 20.70 6.43 -13.88
C VAL A 124 21.99 7.21 -13.68
N ASP A 125 21.97 8.48 -13.99
CA ASP A 125 23.15 9.36 -13.89
C ASP A 125 24.41 8.76 -14.57
N GLY A 126 24.23 8.10 -15.71
CA GLY A 126 25.30 7.47 -16.47
C GLY A 126 25.77 6.10 -15.96
N VAL A 127 25.12 5.56 -14.93
CA VAL A 127 25.45 4.25 -14.33
C VAL A 127 24.30 3.26 -14.55
N ASP A 128 24.64 2.07 -15.02
CA ASP A 128 23.68 0.96 -15.04
C ASP A 128 23.46 0.42 -13.62
N VAL A 129 22.23 0.53 -13.11
CA VAL A 129 21.90 0.10 -11.73
C VAL A 129 21.63 -1.40 -11.61
N ILE A 130 21.35 -2.10 -12.71
CA ILE A 130 20.95 -3.52 -12.70
C ILE A 130 22.04 -4.44 -12.15
N PRO A 131 23.34 -4.32 -12.52
CA PRO A 131 24.38 -5.16 -11.93
C PRO A 131 24.47 -5.05 -10.41
N ALA A 132 24.30 -3.85 -9.85
CA ALA A 132 24.31 -3.65 -8.40
C ALA A 132 23.08 -4.28 -7.73
N VAL A 133 21.90 -4.22 -8.36
CA VAL A 133 20.69 -4.89 -7.90
C VAL A 133 20.89 -6.42 -7.88
N ARG A 134 21.42 -7.00 -8.95
CA ARG A 134 21.74 -8.44 -9.03
C ARG A 134 22.72 -8.89 -7.95
N ALA A 135 23.78 -8.10 -7.74
CA ALA A 135 24.75 -8.38 -6.68
C ALA A 135 24.11 -8.36 -5.29
N ALA A 136 23.20 -7.43 -5.02
CA ALA A 136 22.47 -7.38 -3.78
C ALA A 136 21.52 -8.58 -3.61
N GLN A 137 20.79 -8.96 -4.65
CA GLN A 137 19.93 -10.15 -4.65
C GLN A 137 20.72 -11.43 -4.37
N ALA A 138 21.88 -11.59 -4.99
CA ALA A 138 22.78 -12.73 -4.73
C ALA A 138 23.27 -12.76 -3.27
N ARG A 139 23.61 -11.60 -2.69
CA ARG A 139 24.00 -11.50 -1.28
C ARG A 139 22.84 -11.84 -0.33
N ILE A 140 21.62 -11.37 -0.62
CA ILE A 140 20.41 -11.71 0.14
C ILE A 140 20.19 -13.22 0.12
N ALA A 141 20.25 -13.84 -1.06
CA ALA A 141 20.07 -15.28 -1.21
C ALA A 141 21.14 -16.08 -0.45
N ALA A 142 22.43 -15.72 -0.62
CA ALA A 142 23.53 -16.41 0.05
C ALA A 142 23.44 -16.31 1.59
N LEU A 143 23.05 -15.14 2.13
CA LEU A 143 22.87 -14.97 3.57
C LEU A 143 21.65 -15.75 4.08
N ALA A 144 20.53 -15.72 3.36
CA ALA A 144 19.33 -16.49 3.70
C ALA A 144 19.62 -18.00 3.71
N ASP A 145 20.32 -18.53 2.69
CA ASP A 145 20.73 -19.94 2.63
C ASP A 145 21.68 -20.28 3.79
N ALA A 146 22.67 -19.43 4.09
CA ALA A 146 23.60 -19.68 5.19
C ALA A 146 22.90 -19.73 6.55
N LEU A 147 21.83 -18.93 6.75
CA LEU A 147 21.01 -18.98 7.95
C LEU A 147 20.13 -20.24 8.00
N ARG A 148 19.50 -20.59 6.89
CA ARG A 148 18.60 -21.76 6.78
C ARG A 148 19.36 -23.07 6.94
N ASP A 149 20.57 -23.16 6.39
CA ASP A 149 21.44 -24.34 6.48
C ASP A 149 22.23 -24.41 7.82
N GLY A 150 22.10 -23.41 8.69
CA GLY A 150 22.84 -23.34 9.96
C GLY A 150 24.33 -23.03 9.81
N ARG A 151 24.80 -22.62 8.63
CA ARG A 151 26.21 -22.20 8.37
C ARG A 151 26.54 -20.84 8.95
N ARG A 152 25.56 -19.94 9.10
CA ARG A 152 25.75 -18.67 9.80
C ARG A 152 25.67 -18.91 11.29
N THR A 153 26.77 -18.54 12.00
CA THR A 153 26.89 -18.72 13.45
C THR A 153 27.00 -17.37 14.16
N GLY A 154 26.59 -17.34 15.44
CA GLY A 154 26.81 -16.23 16.35
C GLY A 154 28.21 -16.26 16.99
N ALA A 155 28.46 -15.37 17.95
CA ALA A 155 29.74 -15.19 18.64
C ALA A 155 30.21 -16.45 19.41
N THR A 156 29.32 -17.36 19.73
CA THR A 156 29.62 -18.63 20.41
C THR A 156 29.91 -19.80 19.46
N GLY A 157 29.88 -19.57 18.16
CA GLY A 157 29.99 -20.63 17.13
C GLY A 157 28.72 -21.46 16.93
N ARG A 158 27.63 -21.20 17.68
CA ARG A 158 26.34 -21.86 17.51
C ARG A 158 25.59 -21.29 16.32
N ALA A 159 24.91 -22.16 15.57
CA ALA A 159 24.08 -21.76 14.43
C ALA A 159 22.96 -20.83 14.87
N ILE A 160 22.69 -19.79 14.07
CA ILE A 160 21.55 -18.89 14.27
C ILE A 160 20.25 -19.64 13.99
N ARG A 161 19.27 -19.48 14.88
CA ARG A 161 17.93 -20.10 14.81
C ARG A 161 16.81 -19.08 14.79
N ASP A 162 17.07 -17.91 15.37
CA ASP A 162 16.08 -16.85 15.50
C ASP A 162 16.59 -15.56 14.87
N VAL A 163 15.73 -14.85 14.17
CA VAL A 163 16.01 -13.56 13.57
C VAL A 163 15.02 -12.53 14.10
N VAL A 164 15.52 -11.42 14.60
CA VAL A 164 14.72 -10.27 15.01
C VAL A 164 14.97 -9.14 14.02
N HIS A 165 13.95 -8.81 13.22
CA HIS A 165 14.00 -7.72 12.27
C HIS A 165 13.58 -6.42 12.94
N ILE A 166 14.48 -5.44 12.99
CA ILE A 166 14.26 -4.13 13.59
C ILE A 166 14.19 -3.07 12.51
N GLY A 167 13.02 -2.50 12.29
CA GLY A 167 12.76 -1.47 11.30
C GLY A 167 11.37 -0.88 11.49
N ILE A 168 11.09 0.30 10.96
CA ILE A 168 9.80 0.98 11.12
C ILE A 168 9.25 1.45 9.78
N GLY A 169 7.93 1.57 9.67
CA GLY A 169 7.25 2.00 8.44
C GLY A 169 7.50 1.05 7.30
N GLY A 170 8.02 1.56 6.16
CA GLY A 170 8.33 0.73 4.99
C GLY A 170 9.40 -0.32 5.23
N SER A 171 10.26 -0.14 6.23
CA SER A 171 11.23 -1.14 6.66
C SER A 171 10.64 -2.27 7.49
N ASP A 172 9.35 -2.24 7.84
CA ASP A 172 8.65 -3.23 8.65
C ASP A 172 7.42 -3.80 7.95
N LEU A 173 6.50 -2.93 7.50
CA LEU A 173 5.14 -3.33 7.09
C LEU A 173 5.13 -4.32 5.93
N GLY A 174 5.94 -4.10 4.89
CA GLY A 174 6.01 -4.99 3.74
C GLY A 174 6.57 -6.37 4.07
N PRO A 175 7.78 -6.48 4.61
CA PRO A 175 8.37 -7.75 5.02
C PRO A 175 7.52 -8.51 6.04
N ARG A 176 6.96 -7.83 7.03
CA ARG A 176 6.07 -8.43 8.04
C ARG A 176 4.83 -9.01 7.39
N LEU A 177 4.15 -8.25 6.51
CA LEU A 177 2.98 -8.73 5.76
C LEU A 177 3.30 -10.01 4.99
N VAL A 178 4.41 -10.05 4.25
CA VAL A 178 4.75 -11.23 3.43
C VAL A 178 5.13 -12.42 4.30
N CYS A 179 5.91 -12.21 5.36
CA CYS A 179 6.25 -13.28 6.30
C CYS A 179 5.01 -13.83 7.02
N ASP A 180 4.07 -12.99 7.42
CA ASP A 180 2.82 -13.41 8.04
C ASP A 180 1.93 -14.16 7.03
N ALA A 181 1.75 -13.59 5.84
CA ALA A 181 0.88 -14.16 4.81
C ALA A 181 1.33 -15.52 4.29
N LEU A 182 2.63 -15.74 4.11
CA LEU A 182 3.16 -16.91 3.43
C LEU A 182 4.03 -17.80 4.32
N GLY A 183 4.61 -17.24 5.37
CA GLY A 183 5.59 -17.90 6.23
C GLY A 183 5.05 -18.44 7.55
N ALA A 184 3.76 -18.22 7.86
CA ALA A 184 3.16 -18.69 9.11
C ALA A 184 3.23 -20.22 9.25
N LEU A 185 3.05 -20.94 8.15
CA LEU A 185 3.16 -22.39 8.08
C LEU A 185 4.23 -22.78 7.05
N PRO A 186 5.44 -23.14 7.49
CA PRO A 186 6.48 -23.64 6.58
C PRO A 186 6.05 -24.97 5.95
N PRO A 187 6.56 -25.30 4.74
CA PRO A 187 6.35 -26.59 4.15
C PRO A 187 6.79 -27.74 5.04
N ALA A 188 6.15 -28.90 4.89
CA ALA A 188 6.50 -30.09 5.64
C ALA A 188 7.98 -30.47 5.39
N GLY A 189 8.72 -30.68 6.48
CA GLY A 189 10.14 -31.04 6.44
C GLY A 189 11.10 -29.85 6.37
N GLU A 190 10.63 -28.63 6.28
CA GLU A 190 11.44 -27.42 6.42
C GLU A 190 11.37 -26.87 7.86
N ASP A 191 12.53 -26.49 8.41
CA ASP A 191 12.65 -25.84 9.73
C ASP A 191 13.48 -24.54 9.57
N PRO A 192 12.92 -23.52 8.88
CA PRO A 192 13.63 -22.27 8.68
C PRO A 192 13.74 -21.49 10.01
N PRO A 193 14.73 -20.60 10.15
CA PRO A 193 14.84 -19.71 11.31
C PRO A 193 13.51 -18.99 11.57
N SER A 194 13.18 -18.82 12.85
CA SER A 194 12.05 -17.97 13.21
C SER A 194 12.34 -16.52 12.86
N VAL A 195 11.33 -15.76 12.49
CA VAL A 195 11.46 -14.32 12.20
C VAL A 195 10.46 -13.55 13.04
N ARG A 196 10.96 -12.64 13.87
CA ARG A 196 10.15 -11.72 14.67
C ARG A 196 10.43 -10.28 14.23
N PHE A 197 9.45 -9.40 14.39
CA PHE A 197 9.52 -8.01 13.95
C PHE A 197 9.40 -7.06 15.12
N VAL A 198 10.23 -6.01 15.14
CA VAL A 198 10.20 -4.93 16.12
C VAL A 198 10.24 -3.59 15.38
N SER A 199 9.20 -2.79 15.54
CA SER A 199 9.08 -1.48 14.87
C SER A 199 8.86 -0.33 15.85
N ASN A 200 8.01 -0.51 16.86
CA ASN A 200 7.70 0.53 17.82
C ASN A 200 8.85 0.71 18.82
N VAL A 201 9.12 1.95 19.24
CA VAL A 201 10.08 2.28 20.29
C VAL A 201 9.57 1.93 21.71
N ASP A 202 8.31 1.50 21.82
CA ASP A 202 7.76 0.97 23.07
C ASP A 202 8.61 -0.23 23.55
N PRO A 203 9.21 -0.17 24.73
CA PRO A 203 10.06 -1.25 25.25
C PRO A 203 9.35 -2.60 25.37
N GLU A 204 8.03 -2.61 25.54
CA GLU A 204 7.20 -3.82 25.53
C GLU A 204 7.31 -4.58 24.20
N HIS A 205 7.44 -3.88 23.07
CA HIS A 205 7.54 -4.51 21.74
C HIS A 205 8.82 -5.33 21.62
N LEU A 206 9.98 -4.75 21.99
CA LEU A 206 11.24 -5.48 22.00
C LEU A 206 11.24 -6.61 23.03
N ALA A 207 10.75 -6.35 24.25
CA ALA A 207 10.69 -7.36 25.30
C ALA A 207 9.89 -8.60 24.90
N ARG A 208 8.72 -8.41 24.27
CA ARG A 208 7.92 -9.52 23.72
C ARG A 208 8.64 -10.25 22.59
N ALA A 209 9.33 -9.53 21.72
CA ALA A 209 10.08 -10.14 20.63
C ALA A 209 11.26 -10.98 21.12
N LEU A 210 11.90 -10.59 22.21
CA LEU A 210 13.03 -11.31 22.82
C LEU A 210 12.60 -12.47 23.74
N ALA A 211 11.34 -12.49 24.17
CA ALA A 211 10.86 -13.51 25.11
C ALA A 211 11.08 -14.93 24.59
N GLY A 212 11.80 -15.74 25.38
CA GLY A 212 12.11 -17.13 25.08
C GLY A 212 13.21 -17.35 24.02
N LEU A 213 13.85 -16.29 23.51
CA LEU A 213 14.99 -16.43 22.61
C LEU A 213 16.27 -16.73 23.37
N ASP A 214 17.15 -17.51 22.71
CA ASP A 214 18.53 -17.76 23.19
C ASP A 214 19.47 -16.72 22.55
N PRO A 215 20.11 -15.84 23.33
CA PRO A 215 21.05 -14.85 22.80
C PRO A 215 22.15 -15.43 21.93
N ALA A 216 22.63 -16.63 22.22
CA ALA A 216 23.71 -17.27 21.46
C ALA A 216 23.29 -17.71 20.05
N THR A 217 21.99 -17.80 19.76
CA THR A 217 21.43 -18.23 18.46
C THR A 217 20.53 -17.19 17.82
N THR A 218 20.49 -15.96 18.33
CA THR A 218 19.65 -14.87 17.83
C THR A 218 20.46 -13.90 16.96
N LEU A 219 19.94 -13.56 15.78
CA LEU A 219 20.49 -12.54 14.87
C LEU A 219 19.53 -11.34 14.78
N PHE A 220 20.07 -10.15 14.74
CA PHE A 220 19.31 -8.92 14.53
C PHE A 220 19.56 -8.34 13.12
N VAL A 221 18.49 -8.07 12.38
CA VAL A 221 18.52 -7.37 11.09
C VAL A 221 18.07 -5.94 11.33
N VAL A 222 19.00 -4.98 11.31
CA VAL A 222 18.73 -3.57 11.58
C VAL A 222 18.55 -2.82 10.26
N VAL A 223 17.33 -2.36 10.02
CA VAL A 223 16.94 -1.74 8.76
C VAL A 223 16.65 -0.25 8.93
N SER A 224 17.56 0.57 8.46
CA SER A 224 17.42 2.02 8.42
C SER A 224 18.21 2.61 7.27
N LYS A 225 17.52 3.26 6.31
CA LYS A 225 18.16 3.78 5.09
C LYS A 225 19.34 4.68 5.41
N THR A 226 19.19 5.64 6.32
CA THR A 226 20.23 6.58 6.74
C THR A 226 21.04 6.11 7.95
N PHE A 227 20.59 5.04 8.61
CA PHE A 227 21.09 4.55 9.90
C PHE A 227 21.02 5.61 11.01
N THR A 228 19.97 6.45 10.98
CA THR A 228 19.71 7.54 11.94
C THR A 228 18.30 7.53 12.51
N THR A 229 17.46 6.54 12.11
CA THR A 229 16.08 6.44 12.58
C THR A 229 16.06 6.14 14.07
N GLN A 230 15.51 7.05 14.86
CA GLN A 230 15.58 7.02 16.32
C GLN A 230 15.03 5.72 16.92
N GLU A 231 13.82 5.31 16.49
CA GLU A 231 13.14 4.12 16.98
C GLU A 231 13.96 2.86 16.66
N THR A 232 14.49 2.76 15.45
CA THR A 232 15.30 1.63 15.00
C THR A 232 16.60 1.55 15.80
N LEU A 233 17.31 2.66 16.01
CA LEU A 233 18.57 2.67 16.75
C LEU A 233 18.36 2.44 18.25
N ALA A 234 17.28 2.95 18.85
CA ALA A 234 16.95 2.67 20.25
C ALA A 234 16.73 1.16 20.47
N ASN A 235 15.91 0.52 19.62
CA ASN A 235 15.66 -0.91 19.68
C ASN A 235 16.94 -1.74 19.39
N ALA A 236 17.75 -1.34 18.41
CA ALA A 236 19.00 -2.02 18.08
C ALA A 236 20.03 -1.92 19.22
N SER A 237 20.13 -0.75 19.88
CA SER A 237 21.00 -0.57 21.05
C SER A 237 20.57 -1.43 22.23
N ALA A 238 19.27 -1.45 22.55
CA ALA A 238 18.73 -2.30 23.59
C ALA A 238 18.94 -3.80 23.30
N ALA A 239 18.81 -4.21 22.02
CA ALA A 239 19.12 -5.58 21.59
C ALA A 239 20.61 -5.91 21.75
N ARG A 240 21.50 -4.97 21.48
CA ARG A 240 22.95 -5.13 21.69
C ARG A 240 23.28 -5.27 23.18
N ASP A 241 22.65 -4.48 24.03
CA ASP A 241 22.82 -4.56 25.48
C ASP A 241 22.33 -5.92 26.03
N TRP A 242 21.18 -6.41 25.51
CA TRP A 242 20.65 -7.73 25.86
C TRP A 242 21.63 -8.87 25.48
N LEU A 243 22.26 -8.82 24.28
CA LEU A 243 23.31 -9.76 23.90
C LEU A 243 24.55 -9.64 24.80
N GLY A 244 25.01 -8.40 25.04
CA GLY A 244 26.20 -8.14 25.86
C GLY A 244 26.07 -8.61 27.30
N ALA A 245 24.85 -8.56 27.85
CA ALA A 245 24.58 -9.06 29.24
C ALA A 245 24.54 -10.59 29.32
N ALA A 246 24.24 -11.28 28.21
CA ALA A 246 24.02 -12.73 28.21
C ALA A 246 25.17 -13.55 27.63
N LEU A 247 25.93 -12.97 26.69
CA LEU A 247 27.06 -13.66 26.04
C LEU A 247 28.32 -13.58 26.91
N PRO A 248 29.28 -14.54 26.80
CA PRO A 248 30.56 -14.49 27.51
C PRO A 248 31.28 -13.16 27.30
N ALA A 249 31.97 -12.68 28.33
CA ALA A 249 32.75 -11.45 28.24
C ALA A 249 33.78 -11.49 27.10
N GLY A 250 33.86 -10.42 26.33
CA GLY A 250 34.72 -10.34 25.13
C GLY A 250 34.16 -10.98 23.85
N SER A 251 32.91 -11.47 23.89
CA SER A 251 32.24 -11.98 22.67
C SER A 251 32.14 -10.92 21.60
N ALA A 252 32.31 -11.34 20.34
CA ALA A 252 32.14 -10.50 19.16
C ALA A 252 30.65 -10.24 18.86
N VAL A 253 29.97 -9.44 19.70
CA VAL A 253 28.52 -9.18 19.61
C VAL A 253 28.07 -8.70 18.22
N GLY A 254 28.97 -8.00 17.46
CA GLY A 254 28.69 -7.54 16.10
C GLY A 254 28.35 -8.66 15.12
N THR A 255 28.80 -9.91 15.36
CA THR A 255 28.45 -11.07 14.51
C THR A 255 26.97 -11.45 14.56
N HIS A 256 26.25 -10.99 15.57
CA HIS A 256 24.81 -11.14 15.73
C HIS A 256 23.99 -10.03 15.04
N PHE A 257 24.63 -9.19 14.23
CA PHE A 257 23.95 -8.10 13.54
C PHE A 257 24.19 -8.14 12.03
N VAL A 258 23.14 -7.80 11.28
CA VAL A 258 23.17 -7.49 9.85
C VAL A 258 22.51 -6.12 9.67
N GLY A 259 23.15 -5.23 8.92
CA GLY A 259 22.61 -3.92 8.59
C GLY A 259 21.96 -3.92 7.21
N VAL A 260 20.89 -3.15 7.03
CA VAL A 260 20.33 -2.80 5.71
C VAL A 260 20.29 -1.28 5.64
N SER A 261 21.25 -0.68 4.91
CA SER A 261 21.43 0.77 4.92
C SER A 261 22.20 1.27 3.69
N SER A 262 22.01 2.53 3.33
CA SER A 262 22.88 3.28 2.42
C SER A 262 24.10 3.87 3.15
N ASN A 263 24.06 3.97 4.49
CA ASN A 263 25.12 4.54 5.32
C ASN A 263 25.94 3.45 6.01
N VAL A 264 26.87 2.86 5.25
CA VAL A 264 27.75 1.79 5.75
C VAL A 264 28.61 2.27 6.92
N ALA A 265 29.11 3.51 6.88
CA ALA A 265 29.95 4.05 7.94
C ALA A 265 29.24 4.13 9.29
N ALA A 266 27.97 4.56 9.30
CA ALA A 266 27.18 4.62 10.53
C ALA A 266 26.86 3.19 11.07
N ALA A 267 26.59 2.23 10.18
CA ALA A 267 26.40 0.84 10.57
C ALA A 267 27.68 0.23 11.17
N GLN A 268 28.85 0.55 10.61
CA GLN A 268 30.15 0.14 11.17
C GLN A 268 30.42 0.78 12.53
N ALA A 269 30.10 2.07 12.69
CA ALA A 269 30.23 2.76 13.98
C ALA A 269 29.31 2.14 15.06
N PHE A 270 28.17 1.58 14.67
CA PHE A 270 27.32 0.78 15.57
C PHE A 270 27.93 -0.58 15.91
N GLY A 271 28.89 -1.10 15.16
CA GLY A 271 29.57 -2.38 15.39
C GLY A 271 29.21 -3.48 14.41
N ILE A 272 28.54 -3.17 13.29
CA ILE A 272 28.23 -4.12 12.23
C ILE A 272 29.40 -4.13 11.21
N ALA A 273 29.92 -5.32 10.89
CA ALA A 273 30.96 -5.42 9.89
C ALA A 273 30.48 -4.95 8.51
N ALA A 274 31.31 -4.25 7.71
CA ALA A 274 30.91 -3.76 6.40
C ALA A 274 30.40 -4.86 5.46
N ALA A 275 30.95 -6.08 5.57
CA ALA A 275 30.51 -7.25 4.82
C ALA A 275 29.07 -7.70 5.19
N ASP A 276 28.61 -7.40 6.40
CA ASP A 276 27.28 -7.70 6.90
C ASP A 276 26.27 -6.52 6.68
N VAL A 277 26.68 -5.46 5.96
CA VAL A 277 25.76 -4.39 5.57
C VAL A 277 25.29 -4.62 4.14
N LEU A 278 23.99 -4.85 3.96
CA LEU A 278 23.32 -4.95 2.66
C LEU A 278 22.94 -3.56 2.16
N PRO A 279 23.04 -3.30 0.84
CA PRO A 279 22.83 -1.97 0.30
C PRO A 279 21.35 -1.57 0.25
N MET A 280 21.11 -0.28 0.41
CA MET A 280 19.91 0.44 0.00
C MET A 280 20.31 1.60 -0.92
N TRP A 281 19.38 2.01 -1.80
CA TRP A 281 19.64 3.10 -2.75
C TRP A 281 18.68 4.28 -2.51
N ASP A 282 19.15 5.47 -2.86
CA ASP A 282 18.37 6.70 -2.68
C ASP A 282 17.13 6.76 -3.56
N TRP A 283 17.17 6.10 -4.70
CA TRP A 283 16.04 5.97 -5.61
C TRP A 283 14.97 4.94 -5.18
N VAL A 284 15.10 4.34 -3.99
CA VAL A 284 14.08 3.50 -3.37
C VAL A 284 13.43 4.23 -2.20
N GLY A 285 12.16 4.59 -2.35
CA GLY A 285 11.35 5.12 -1.25
C GLY A 285 11.07 4.05 -0.18
N GLY A 286 10.96 4.44 1.11
CA GLY A 286 10.76 3.51 2.22
C GLY A 286 9.55 2.59 2.01
N ARG A 287 8.38 3.12 1.70
CA ARG A 287 7.14 2.36 1.48
C ARG A 287 7.12 1.52 0.19
N TYR A 288 8.12 1.67 -0.67
CA TYR A 288 8.35 0.88 -1.88
C TYR A 288 9.54 -0.06 -1.76
N SER A 289 10.14 -0.20 -0.55
CA SER A 289 11.43 -0.87 -0.37
C SER A 289 11.37 -2.39 -0.16
N LEU A 290 10.18 -2.97 -0.06
CA LEU A 290 9.94 -4.41 0.15
C LEU A 290 10.81 -5.29 -0.76
N TRP A 291 11.01 -4.89 -2.00
CA TRP A 291 11.69 -5.62 -3.06
C TRP A 291 13.23 -5.61 -2.96
N SER A 292 13.77 -4.77 -2.07
CA SER A 292 15.20 -4.59 -1.81
C SER A 292 15.72 -5.55 -0.73
N ALA A 293 16.91 -5.26 -0.17
CA ALA A 293 17.45 -5.95 1.00
C ALA A 293 16.55 -5.84 2.26
N VAL A 294 15.59 -4.92 2.28
CA VAL A 294 14.53 -4.86 3.28
C VAL A 294 13.71 -6.16 3.33
N GLY A 295 13.60 -6.87 2.20
CA GLY A 295 12.98 -8.19 2.09
C GLY A 295 13.81 -9.38 2.58
N LEU A 296 15.01 -9.16 3.14
CA LEU A 296 15.84 -10.25 3.67
C LEU A 296 15.07 -11.21 4.61
N PRO A 297 14.23 -10.76 5.57
CA PRO A 297 13.47 -11.68 6.43
C PRO A 297 12.52 -12.59 5.64
N ILE A 298 12.04 -12.15 4.49
CA ILE A 298 11.21 -12.98 3.60
C ILE A 298 12.07 -14.12 3.02
N ALA A 299 13.26 -13.81 2.49
CA ALA A 299 14.16 -14.81 1.95
C ALA A 299 14.62 -15.80 3.03
N ILE A 300 14.84 -15.35 4.28
CA ILE A 300 15.16 -16.22 5.41
C ILE A 300 13.97 -17.15 5.72
N ARG A 301 12.77 -16.60 5.85
CA ARG A 301 11.59 -17.37 6.30
C ARG A 301 11.04 -18.29 5.22
N LEU A 302 10.94 -17.81 3.98
CA LEU A 302 10.33 -18.53 2.87
C LEU A 302 11.34 -19.29 2.00
N GLY A 303 12.59 -18.93 2.06
CA GLY A 303 13.64 -19.34 1.11
C GLY A 303 13.81 -18.35 -0.05
N PRO A 304 15.05 -18.25 -0.61
CA PRO A 304 15.35 -17.33 -1.71
C PRO A 304 14.49 -17.55 -2.96
N ALA A 305 14.14 -18.80 -3.28
CA ALA A 305 13.31 -19.13 -4.45
C ALA A 305 11.92 -18.50 -4.35
N ARG A 306 11.26 -18.56 -3.18
CA ARG A 306 9.94 -17.95 -2.99
C ARG A 306 10.00 -16.42 -2.95
N PHE A 307 11.11 -15.86 -2.45
CA PHE A 307 11.33 -14.43 -2.57
C PHE A 307 11.49 -14.02 -4.05
N ALA A 308 12.19 -14.80 -4.86
CA ALA A 308 12.29 -14.57 -6.31
C ALA A 308 10.92 -14.70 -7.00
N GLU A 309 10.06 -15.65 -6.62
CA GLU A 309 8.68 -15.77 -7.11
C GLU A 309 7.84 -14.52 -6.79
N LEU A 310 7.99 -13.97 -5.58
CA LEU A 310 7.34 -12.72 -5.18
C LEU A 310 7.78 -11.56 -6.10
N LEU A 311 9.08 -11.43 -6.34
CA LEU A 311 9.64 -10.43 -7.26
C LEU A 311 9.13 -10.64 -8.69
N ALA A 312 9.10 -11.86 -9.19
CA ALA A 312 8.61 -12.20 -10.52
C ALA A 312 7.11 -11.90 -10.68
N GLY A 313 6.32 -12.16 -9.63
CA GLY A 313 4.92 -11.76 -9.60
C GLY A 313 4.74 -10.26 -9.77
N ALA A 314 5.46 -9.47 -8.99
CA ALA A 314 5.43 -8.01 -9.09
C ALA A 314 5.91 -7.49 -10.45
N ALA A 315 6.99 -8.08 -11.00
CA ALA A 315 7.51 -7.75 -12.32
C ALA A 315 6.50 -8.01 -13.45
N SER A 316 5.64 -9.03 -13.32
CA SER A 316 4.60 -9.29 -14.31
C SER A 316 3.55 -8.17 -14.35
N VAL A 317 3.27 -7.52 -13.21
CA VAL A 317 2.41 -6.34 -13.16
C VAL A 317 3.13 -5.11 -13.72
N ASP A 318 4.43 -4.95 -13.47
CA ASP A 318 5.24 -3.90 -14.08
C ASP A 318 5.18 -3.96 -15.61
N HIS A 319 5.34 -5.16 -16.17
CA HIS A 319 5.23 -5.38 -17.61
C HIS A 319 3.84 -5.02 -18.13
N HIS A 320 2.78 -5.51 -17.47
CA HIS A 320 1.40 -5.20 -17.83
C HIS A 320 1.13 -3.69 -17.75
N PHE A 321 1.56 -3.04 -16.66
CA PHE A 321 1.37 -1.60 -16.45
C PHE A 321 2.07 -0.75 -17.51
N ARG A 322 3.25 -1.18 -17.97
CA ARG A 322 4.04 -0.48 -18.98
C ARG A 322 3.52 -0.68 -20.40
N THR A 323 2.91 -1.84 -20.71
CA THR A 323 2.65 -2.23 -22.10
C THR A 323 1.17 -2.30 -22.49
N ALA A 324 0.26 -2.48 -21.53
CA ALA A 324 -1.17 -2.57 -21.82
C ALA A 324 -1.75 -1.19 -22.16
N PRO A 325 -2.69 -1.10 -23.12
CA PRO A 325 -3.47 0.12 -23.35
C PRO A 325 -4.24 0.50 -22.08
N LEU A 326 -4.54 1.79 -21.87
CA LEU A 326 -5.16 2.28 -20.63
C LEU A 326 -6.47 1.55 -20.30
N GLU A 327 -7.29 1.24 -21.31
CA GLU A 327 -8.59 0.57 -21.19
C GLU A 327 -8.49 -0.92 -20.84
N GLN A 328 -7.29 -1.49 -20.85
CA GLN A 328 -7.01 -2.88 -20.49
C GLN A 328 -5.98 -2.99 -19.38
N ASN A 329 -5.47 -1.87 -18.90
CA ASN A 329 -4.41 -1.78 -17.90
C ASN A 329 -5.02 -1.83 -16.50
N LEU A 330 -4.93 -2.98 -15.84
CA LEU A 330 -5.63 -3.23 -14.58
C LEU A 330 -5.25 -2.24 -13.45
N PRO A 331 -3.98 -1.92 -13.19
CA PRO A 331 -3.61 -0.85 -12.27
C PRO A 331 -4.23 0.51 -12.61
N VAL A 332 -4.25 0.86 -13.91
CA VAL A 332 -4.86 2.10 -14.40
C VAL A 332 -6.34 2.10 -14.12
N LEU A 333 -7.06 1.07 -14.54
CA LEU A 333 -8.50 0.97 -14.38
C LEU A 333 -8.95 1.06 -12.91
N LEU A 334 -8.25 0.38 -12.02
CA LEU A 334 -8.50 0.50 -10.58
C LEU A 334 -8.16 1.89 -10.03
N GLY A 335 -7.10 2.52 -10.53
CA GLY A 335 -6.74 3.90 -10.20
C GLY A 335 -7.81 4.89 -10.65
N LEU A 336 -8.35 4.71 -11.86
CA LEU A 336 -9.43 5.53 -12.40
C LEU A 336 -10.72 5.42 -11.59
N VAL A 337 -11.11 4.21 -11.17
CA VAL A 337 -12.28 4.00 -10.29
C VAL A 337 -12.04 4.65 -8.92
N GLY A 338 -10.85 4.50 -8.34
CA GLY A 338 -10.46 5.16 -7.09
C GLY A 338 -10.50 6.69 -7.21
N TRP A 339 -9.98 7.22 -8.29
CA TRP A 339 -10.00 8.66 -8.60
C TRP A 339 -11.43 9.17 -8.79
N TRP A 340 -12.28 8.44 -9.53
CA TRP A 340 -13.69 8.75 -9.69
C TRP A 340 -14.41 8.85 -8.36
N ASN A 341 -14.24 7.86 -7.50
CA ASN A 341 -14.86 7.82 -6.18
C ASN A 341 -14.43 9.01 -5.30
N THR A 342 -13.15 9.34 -5.30
CA THR A 342 -12.60 10.41 -4.45
C THR A 342 -12.88 11.80 -5.04
N ARG A 343 -12.55 11.99 -6.32
CA ARG A 343 -12.54 13.32 -6.97
C ARG A 343 -13.92 13.79 -7.40
N TYR A 344 -14.71 12.87 -7.96
CA TYR A 344 -16.01 13.19 -8.57
C TYR A 344 -17.18 12.86 -7.65
N LEU A 345 -17.19 11.70 -7.03
CA LEU A 345 -18.27 11.32 -6.11
C LEU A 345 -18.06 11.88 -4.70
N GLY A 346 -16.82 12.24 -4.33
CA GLY A 346 -16.49 12.87 -3.06
C GLY A 346 -16.48 11.92 -1.88
N HIS A 347 -16.21 10.62 -2.12
CA HIS A 347 -16.05 9.65 -1.03
C HIS A 347 -14.72 9.89 -0.29
N PRO A 348 -14.74 10.24 1.01
CA PRO A 348 -13.53 10.55 1.76
C PRO A 348 -12.79 9.30 2.25
N GLU A 349 -13.39 8.13 2.09
CA GLU A 349 -12.92 6.87 2.65
C GLU A 349 -12.94 5.76 1.60
N ARG A 350 -12.02 4.78 1.77
CA ARG A 350 -11.93 3.52 1.02
C ARG A 350 -11.68 2.41 2.01
N VAL A 351 -12.49 1.35 1.95
CA VAL A 351 -12.39 0.22 2.88
C VAL A 351 -11.87 -1.00 2.14
N VAL A 352 -10.78 -1.59 2.63
CA VAL A 352 -10.19 -2.80 2.04
C VAL A 352 -10.46 -3.99 2.96
N VAL A 353 -11.17 -4.98 2.44
CA VAL A 353 -11.61 -6.16 3.21
C VAL A 353 -11.11 -7.44 2.53
N PRO A 354 -9.88 -7.88 2.84
CA PRO A 354 -9.40 -9.16 2.33
C PRO A 354 -10.13 -10.33 3.03
N TYR A 355 -10.77 -11.17 2.23
CA TYR A 355 -11.34 -12.43 2.72
C TYR A 355 -10.27 -13.53 2.67
N ALA A 356 -9.21 -13.28 3.39
CA ALA A 356 -8.09 -14.17 3.63
C ALA A 356 -7.39 -13.74 4.92
N HIS A 357 -7.37 -14.58 5.94
CA HIS A 357 -6.70 -14.29 7.21
C HIS A 357 -5.22 -13.92 7.02
N ALA A 358 -4.55 -14.61 6.10
CA ALA A 358 -3.18 -14.35 5.71
C ALA A 358 -2.91 -12.91 5.18
N LEU A 359 -3.94 -12.18 4.76
CA LEU A 359 -3.83 -10.77 4.34
C LEU A 359 -4.21 -9.77 5.45
N GLY A 360 -4.18 -10.19 6.73
CA GLY A 360 -4.56 -9.36 7.87
C GLY A 360 -3.79 -8.05 7.98
N LEU A 361 -2.53 -8.04 7.57
CA LEU A 361 -1.67 -6.85 7.58
C LEU A 361 -1.76 -6.01 6.28
N LEU A 362 -2.48 -6.48 5.25
CA LEU A 362 -2.60 -5.74 3.98
C LEU A 362 -3.21 -4.34 4.16
N PRO A 363 -4.31 -4.15 4.92
CA PRO A 363 -4.83 -2.80 5.13
C PRO A 363 -3.80 -1.85 5.75
N SER A 364 -3.00 -2.29 6.72
CA SER A 364 -1.96 -1.46 7.36
C SER A 364 -0.82 -1.12 6.40
N PHE A 365 -0.39 -2.08 5.56
CA PHE A 365 0.58 -1.81 4.49
C PHE A 365 0.05 -0.79 3.49
N LEU A 366 -1.20 -0.94 3.05
CA LEU A 366 -1.84 -0.03 2.10
C LEU A 366 -2.11 1.35 2.71
N GLN A 367 -2.35 1.46 4.01
CA GLN A 367 -2.43 2.75 4.69
C GLN A 367 -1.16 3.57 4.48
N GLN A 368 0.01 2.98 4.74
CA GLN A 368 1.27 3.70 4.49
C GLN A 368 1.45 3.96 3.00
N LEU A 369 1.30 2.93 2.14
CA LEU A 369 1.51 3.06 0.70
C LEU A 369 0.68 4.21 0.11
N VAL A 370 -0.62 4.25 0.40
CA VAL A 370 -1.54 5.22 -0.20
C VAL A 370 -1.50 6.58 0.50
N LEU A 371 -1.60 6.60 1.83
CA LEU A 371 -1.76 7.86 2.56
C LEU A 371 -0.47 8.67 2.62
N GLU A 372 0.69 8.00 2.76
CA GLU A 372 1.98 8.69 2.73
C GLU A 372 2.34 9.16 1.31
N SER A 373 1.94 8.39 0.27
CA SER A 373 2.16 8.78 -1.13
C SER A 373 1.23 9.90 -1.56
N ASN A 374 -0.08 9.74 -1.35
CA ASN A 374 -1.11 10.56 -1.96
C ASN A 374 -1.78 11.55 -1.00
N GLY A 375 -1.53 11.46 0.31
CA GLY A 375 -2.03 12.40 1.31
C GLY A 375 -1.30 13.75 1.22
N LYS A 376 -1.47 14.47 0.12
CA LYS A 376 -0.77 15.72 -0.17
C LYS A 376 -1.70 16.92 -0.13
N ARG A 377 -1.11 18.08 0.02
CA ARG A 377 -1.80 19.38 0.12
C ARG A 377 -1.53 20.29 -1.09
N VAL A 378 -0.45 20.02 -1.81
CA VAL A 378 0.02 20.82 -2.95
C VAL A 378 0.27 19.94 -4.16
N ARG A 379 0.12 20.52 -5.33
CA ARG A 379 0.49 19.94 -6.62
C ARG A 379 2.01 19.97 -6.81
N ARG A 380 2.50 19.29 -7.89
CA ARG A 380 3.93 19.32 -8.26
C ARG A 380 4.46 20.71 -8.60
N ASP A 381 3.60 21.58 -9.10
CA ASP A 381 3.90 23.00 -9.42
C ASP A 381 3.86 23.92 -8.19
N GLY A 382 3.54 23.39 -7.00
CA GLY A 382 3.44 24.14 -5.76
C GLY A 382 2.06 24.75 -5.47
N GLU A 383 1.12 24.68 -6.42
CA GLU A 383 -0.24 25.17 -6.24
C GLU A 383 -1.00 24.33 -5.20
N ALA A 384 -1.84 25.01 -4.40
CA ALA A 384 -2.68 24.34 -3.41
C ALA A 384 -3.76 23.48 -4.08
N LEU A 385 -3.99 22.30 -3.51
CA LEU A 385 -5.10 21.45 -3.94
C LEU A 385 -6.43 22.00 -3.40
N GLU A 386 -7.42 22.10 -4.27
CA GLU A 386 -8.78 22.51 -3.91
C GLU A 386 -9.62 21.37 -3.32
N ARG A 387 -9.23 20.12 -3.54
CA ARG A 387 -9.94 18.90 -3.12
C ARG A 387 -8.94 17.85 -2.63
N PRO A 388 -9.40 16.89 -1.80
CA PRO A 388 -8.55 15.80 -1.34
C PRO A 388 -7.88 15.04 -2.51
N SER A 389 -6.60 14.72 -2.35
CA SER A 389 -5.80 13.98 -3.32
C SER A 389 -5.97 12.46 -3.22
N CYS A 390 -6.46 11.96 -2.08
CA CYS A 390 -6.80 10.55 -1.88
C CYS A 390 -7.91 10.42 -0.82
N ALA A 391 -8.56 9.26 -0.83
CA ALA A 391 -9.43 8.82 0.26
C ALA A 391 -8.58 8.25 1.41
N ALA A 392 -9.05 8.41 2.66
CA ALA A 392 -8.50 7.67 3.79
C ALA A 392 -8.73 6.17 3.60
N LEU A 393 -7.68 5.37 3.76
CA LEU A 393 -7.75 3.92 3.59
C LEU A 393 -7.71 3.23 4.95
N TRP A 394 -8.63 2.29 5.16
CA TRP A 394 -8.68 1.44 6.34
C TRP A 394 -9.35 0.11 6.02
N GLY A 395 -9.33 -0.84 6.94
CA GLY A 395 -9.99 -2.13 6.73
C GLY A 395 -9.52 -3.20 7.71
N MET A 396 -10.04 -4.40 7.51
CA MET A 396 -9.75 -5.60 8.29
C MET A 396 -10.14 -6.82 7.46
N THR A 397 -9.64 -7.99 7.83
CA THR A 397 -10.05 -9.24 7.19
C THR A 397 -11.54 -9.52 7.35
N GLY A 398 -12.19 -9.99 6.30
CA GLY A 398 -13.43 -10.75 6.43
C GLY A 398 -13.08 -12.18 6.93
N THR A 399 -13.89 -12.79 7.80
CA THR A 399 -15.21 -12.36 8.29
C THR A 399 -15.17 -11.49 9.54
N ASP A 400 -13.99 -11.28 10.16
CA ASP A 400 -13.85 -10.52 11.41
C ASP A 400 -14.41 -9.09 11.27
N GLY A 401 -14.12 -8.42 10.16
CA GLY A 401 -14.63 -7.09 9.85
C GLY A 401 -16.16 -6.98 9.89
N GLN A 402 -16.88 -8.07 9.53
CA GLN A 402 -18.34 -8.10 9.60
C GLN A 402 -18.83 -7.88 11.04
N HIS A 403 -18.08 -8.32 12.04
CA HIS A 403 -18.39 -8.18 13.45
C HIS A 403 -17.78 -6.92 14.09
N ALA A 404 -17.08 -6.08 13.29
CA ALA A 404 -16.43 -4.87 13.78
C ALA A 404 -17.11 -3.59 13.23
N PHE A 405 -17.19 -3.42 11.91
CA PHE A 405 -17.61 -2.16 11.30
C PHE A 405 -18.66 -2.28 10.19
N PHE A 406 -19.11 -3.46 9.81
CA PHE A 406 -20.13 -3.61 8.77
C PHE A 406 -21.49 -3.01 9.16
N GLN A 407 -21.80 -2.89 10.44
CA GLN A 407 -22.95 -2.12 10.91
C GLN A 407 -22.92 -0.69 10.33
N TRP A 408 -21.74 -0.05 10.38
CA TRP A 408 -21.57 1.29 9.83
C TRP A 408 -21.63 1.30 8.31
N LEU A 409 -21.04 0.31 7.64
CA LEU A 409 -21.11 0.19 6.17
C LEU A 409 -22.55 0.03 5.67
N HIS A 410 -23.39 -0.73 6.36
CA HIS A 410 -24.77 -0.99 5.96
C HIS A 410 -25.75 0.13 6.34
N GLN A 411 -25.62 0.74 7.51
CA GLN A 411 -26.59 1.69 8.05
C GLN A 411 -26.02 3.09 8.37
N GLY A 412 -24.72 3.28 8.25
CA GLY A 412 -24.09 4.60 8.43
C GLY A 412 -24.59 5.61 7.40
N LEU A 413 -24.57 6.89 7.75
CA LEU A 413 -25.02 7.98 6.87
C LEU A 413 -24.03 8.30 5.74
N ARG A 414 -22.76 7.92 5.90
CA ARG A 414 -21.74 8.11 4.87
C ARG A 414 -21.52 6.85 4.06
N GLU A 415 -21.18 7.03 2.80
CA GLU A 415 -20.77 5.95 1.92
C GLU A 415 -19.24 5.87 1.90
N ALA A 416 -18.74 4.63 2.00
CA ALA A 416 -17.34 4.30 1.75
C ALA A 416 -17.32 3.11 0.78
N PRO A 417 -16.75 3.25 -0.43
CA PRO A 417 -16.56 2.14 -1.34
C PRO A 417 -15.73 1.04 -0.70
N VAL A 418 -16.16 -0.22 -0.87
CA VAL A 418 -15.54 -1.40 -0.25
C VAL A 418 -14.83 -2.23 -1.31
N GLU A 419 -13.57 -2.57 -1.09
CA GLU A 419 -12.80 -3.48 -1.93
C GLU A 419 -12.71 -4.85 -1.25
N PHE A 420 -13.39 -5.85 -1.80
CA PHE A 420 -13.32 -7.25 -1.38
C PHE A 420 -12.20 -7.95 -2.15
N ILE A 421 -11.22 -8.53 -1.43
CA ILE A 421 -10.11 -9.28 -2.04
C ILE A 421 -10.29 -10.75 -1.64
N VAL A 422 -10.49 -11.63 -2.62
CA VAL A 422 -10.95 -13.00 -2.38
C VAL A 422 -10.08 -14.00 -3.15
N PRO A 423 -9.14 -14.70 -2.49
CA PRO A 423 -8.48 -15.87 -3.06
C PRO A 423 -9.48 -17.02 -3.24
N LEU A 424 -9.49 -17.66 -4.42
CA LEU A 424 -10.43 -18.72 -4.74
C LEU A 424 -10.01 -20.09 -4.20
N ALA A 425 -8.72 -20.43 -4.30
CA ALA A 425 -8.20 -21.69 -3.82
C ALA A 425 -7.87 -21.65 -2.32
N ALA A 426 -8.21 -22.72 -1.62
CA ALA A 426 -7.80 -22.95 -0.24
C ALA A 426 -6.33 -23.41 -0.18
N ARG A 427 -5.56 -22.85 0.73
CA ARG A 427 -4.17 -23.31 1.02
C ARG A 427 -4.12 -24.45 2.04
N HIS A 428 -5.25 -24.85 2.60
CA HIS A 428 -5.39 -25.84 3.66
C HIS A 428 -6.49 -26.84 3.33
N PRO A 429 -6.51 -28.04 3.92
CA PRO A 429 -7.48 -29.08 3.62
C PRO A 429 -8.88 -28.81 4.22
N HIS A 430 -9.25 -27.54 4.41
CA HIS A 430 -10.54 -27.12 4.99
C HIS A 430 -11.45 -26.49 3.92
N GLY A 431 -11.73 -27.23 2.84
CA GLY A 431 -12.47 -26.71 1.68
C GLY A 431 -13.86 -26.13 2.01
N ARG A 432 -14.56 -26.71 2.99
CA ARG A 432 -15.86 -26.14 3.46
C ARG A 432 -15.71 -24.73 4.03
N GLN A 433 -14.64 -24.46 4.79
CA GLN A 433 -14.38 -23.13 5.34
C GLN A 433 -14.06 -22.13 4.23
N GLN A 434 -13.32 -22.55 3.20
CA GLN A 434 -13.04 -21.70 2.04
C GLN A 434 -14.34 -21.34 1.30
N THR A 435 -15.24 -22.30 1.10
CA THR A 435 -16.56 -22.05 0.50
C THR A 435 -17.37 -21.04 1.33
N LEU A 436 -17.39 -21.21 2.66
CA LEU A 436 -18.08 -20.28 3.57
C LEU A 436 -17.45 -18.87 3.49
N LEU A 437 -16.12 -18.78 3.44
CA LEU A 437 -15.41 -17.52 3.36
C LEU A 437 -15.76 -16.75 2.07
N ILE A 438 -15.69 -17.42 0.91
CA ILE A 438 -16.08 -16.86 -0.39
C ILE A 438 -17.56 -16.46 -0.38
N ALA A 439 -18.44 -17.34 0.09
CA ALA A 439 -19.88 -17.06 0.16
C ALA A 439 -20.17 -15.81 1.00
N ASN A 440 -19.48 -15.63 2.14
CA ASN A 440 -19.62 -14.43 2.97
C ASN A 440 -19.16 -13.17 2.23
N ALA A 441 -18.02 -13.21 1.53
CA ALA A 441 -17.55 -12.07 0.74
C ALA A 441 -18.61 -11.62 -0.29
N LEU A 442 -19.09 -12.58 -1.08
CA LEU A 442 -20.09 -12.31 -2.12
C LEU A 442 -21.43 -11.87 -1.54
N ALA A 443 -21.84 -12.46 -0.40
CA ALA A 443 -23.07 -12.07 0.30
C ALA A 443 -22.98 -10.63 0.84
N GLN A 444 -21.82 -10.21 1.37
CA GLN A 444 -21.66 -8.83 1.83
C GLN A 444 -21.67 -7.82 0.67
N ALA A 445 -20.99 -8.13 -0.45
CA ALA A 445 -21.09 -7.31 -1.65
C ALA A 445 -22.52 -7.20 -2.18
N GLN A 446 -23.29 -8.31 -2.13
CA GLN A 446 -24.70 -8.33 -2.50
C GLN A 446 -25.56 -7.52 -1.50
N ALA A 447 -25.31 -7.64 -0.21
CA ALA A 447 -26.07 -6.94 0.82
C ALA A 447 -25.83 -5.43 0.78
N LEU A 448 -24.58 -4.98 0.53
CA LEU A 448 -24.24 -3.57 0.31
C LEU A 448 -24.96 -3.01 -0.92
N PHE A 449 -25.04 -3.79 -1.99
CA PHE A 449 -25.75 -3.42 -3.21
C PHE A 449 -27.27 -3.34 -3.00
N ALA A 450 -27.89 -4.44 -2.53
CA ALA A 450 -29.34 -4.60 -2.49
C ALA A 450 -30.00 -3.90 -1.30
N GLY A 451 -29.32 -3.89 -0.14
CA GLY A 451 -29.90 -3.45 1.11
C GLY A 451 -31.02 -4.36 1.61
N ARG A 452 -31.87 -3.79 2.46
CA ARG A 452 -33.05 -4.44 3.05
C ARG A 452 -34.15 -3.42 3.16
N SER A 453 -35.20 -3.60 2.35
CA SER A 453 -36.32 -2.64 2.25
C SER A 453 -37.23 -2.64 3.48
N PRO A 454 -37.99 -1.57 3.73
CA PRO A 454 -39.00 -1.52 4.77
C PRO A 454 -40.05 -2.63 4.63
N ASP A 455 -40.47 -2.96 3.41
CA ASP A 455 -41.46 -3.99 3.13
C ASP A 455 -40.94 -5.40 3.44
N SER A 456 -39.69 -5.67 3.10
CA SER A 456 -39.00 -6.92 3.48
C SER A 456 -38.94 -7.10 4.99
N VAL A 457 -38.61 -6.02 5.73
CA VAL A 457 -38.60 -6.05 7.20
C VAL A 457 -40.00 -6.22 7.78
N ARG A 458 -41.00 -5.54 7.20
CA ARG A 458 -42.42 -5.68 7.63
C ARG A 458 -42.88 -7.12 7.46
N ALA A 459 -42.60 -7.74 6.33
CA ALA A 459 -42.96 -9.13 6.08
C ALA A 459 -42.29 -10.09 7.07
N GLU A 460 -41.02 -9.89 7.43
CA GLU A 460 -40.32 -10.70 8.44
C GLU A 460 -40.91 -10.55 9.85
N LEU A 461 -41.41 -9.35 10.18
CA LEU A 461 -41.99 -9.05 11.50
C LEU A 461 -43.48 -9.39 11.58
N ALA A 462 -44.11 -9.81 10.47
CA ALA A 462 -45.51 -10.19 10.44
C ALA A 462 -45.79 -11.32 11.44
N GLY A 463 -46.87 -11.19 12.18
CA GLY A 463 -47.30 -12.18 13.18
C GLY A 463 -46.57 -12.12 14.53
N ARG A 464 -45.64 -11.17 14.75
CA ARG A 464 -44.95 -11.03 16.04
C ARG A 464 -45.78 -10.29 17.12
N GLY A 465 -46.99 -9.87 16.82
CA GLY A 465 -47.88 -9.21 17.79
C GLY A 465 -47.41 -7.82 18.26
N LEU A 466 -46.63 -7.12 17.45
CA LEU A 466 -46.14 -5.76 17.75
C LEU A 466 -47.29 -4.75 17.56
N SER A 467 -47.35 -3.72 18.41
CA SER A 467 -48.19 -2.55 18.14
C SER A 467 -47.66 -1.78 16.92
N ASP A 468 -48.51 -0.99 16.26
CA ASP A 468 -48.11 -0.21 15.08
C ASP A 468 -46.88 0.69 15.33
N THR A 469 -46.83 1.32 16.50
CA THR A 469 -45.68 2.14 16.89
C THR A 469 -44.41 1.30 17.07
N ALA A 470 -44.51 0.15 17.74
CA ALA A 470 -43.37 -0.74 17.92
C ALA A 470 -42.94 -1.37 16.60
N LEU A 471 -43.87 -1.70 15.71
CA LEU A 471 -43.57 -2.22 14.37
C LEU A 471 -42.86 -1.17 13.52
N ALA A 472 -43.33 0.08 13.50
CA ALA A 472 -42.67 1.18 12.78
C ALA A 472 -41.24 1.41 13.27
N ALA A 473 -41.03 1.45 14.58
CA ALA A 473 -39.68 1.58 15.17
C ALA A 473 -38.79 0.37 14.82
N ALA A 474 -39.31 -0.85 14.88
CA ALA A 474 -38.60 -2.07 14.56
C ALA A 474 -38.22 -2.16 13.07
N ILE A 475 -39.07 -1.66 12.17
CA ILE A 475 -38.77 -1.53 10.74
C ILE A 475 -37.62 -0.53 10.54
N ALA A 476 -37.78 0.69 11.07
CA ALA A 476 -36.76 1.75 10.93
C ALA A 476 -35.36 1.29 11.40
N ALA A 477 -35.32 0.54 12.51
CA ALA A 477 -34.05 0.03 13.05
C ALA A 477 -33.39 -1.09 12.21
N ARG A 478 -34.14 -1.77 11.33
CA ARG A 478 -33.63 -2.94 10.56
C ARG A 478 -33.43 -2.68 9.08
N VAL A 479 -33.93 -1.56 8.58
CA VAL A 479 -33.71 -1.18 7.17
C VAL A 479 -32.24 -0.91 6.92
N CYS A 480 -31.70 -1.51 5.87
CA CYS A 480 -30.39 -1.17 5.30
C CYS A 480 -30.64 -0.51 3.94
N PRO A 481 -30.19 0.73 3.71
CA PRO A 481 -30.52 1.45 2.47
C PRO A 481 -30.04 0.75 1.20
N GLY A 482 -28.99 -0.07 1.28
CA GLY A 482 -28.35 -0.62 0.09
C GLY A 482 -27.67 0.47 -0.73
N ASN A 483 -27.55 0.23 -2.06
CA ASN A 483 -26.98 1.19 -3.00
C ASN A 483 -25.55 1.65 -2.62
N ARG A 484 -24.78 0.79 -1.95
CA ARG A 484 -23.41 1.00 -1.49
C ARG A 484 -22.44 0.40 -2.48
N ALA A 485 -21.48 1.21 -2.90
CA ALA A 485 -20.49 0.83 -3.91
C ALA A 485 -19.49 -0.22 -3.39
N SER A 486 -19.16 -1.17 -4.24
CA SER A 486 -18.09 -2.13 -3.95
C SER A 486 -17.39 -2.65 -5.20
N THR A 487 -16.08 -2.90 -5.07
CA THR A 487 -15.25 -3.62 -6.04
C THR A 487 -14.95 -5.02 -5.49
N THR A 488 -15.01 -6.04 -6.34
CA THR A 488 -14.61 -7.40 -5.96
C THR A 488 -13.39 -7.83 -6.78
N ILE A 489 -12.33 -8.22 -6.09
CA ILE A 489 -11.07 -8.69 -6.68
C ILE A 489 -10.92 -10.17 -6.36
N LEU A 490 -11.08 -11.02 -7.37
CA LEU A 490 -10.85 -12.46 -7.27
C LEU A 490 -9.44 -12.78 -7.75
N LEU A 491 -8.70 -13.55 -6.98
CA LEU A 491 -7.41 -14.09 -7.39
C LEU A 491 -7.44 -15.61 -7.29
N PRO A 492 -6.74 -16.34 -8.19
CA PRO A 492 -6.80 -17.80 -8.25
C PRO A 492 -6.45 -18.45 -6.91
N GLU A 493 -5.36 -17.99 -6.33
CA GLU A 493 -4.80 -18.47 -5.07
C GLU A 493 -3.96 -17.37 -4.41
N LEU A 494 -3.52 -17.59 -3.18
CA LEU A 494 -2.59 -16.70 -2.47
C LEU A 494 -1.24 -17.39 -2.30
N ASP A 495 -0.39 -17.29 -3.30
CA ASP A 495 1.01 -17.71 -3.30
C ASP A 495 1.98 -16.52 -3.32
N ALA A 496 3.29 -16.78 -3.42
CA ALA A 496 4.30 -15.73 -3.46
C ALA A 496 4.15 -14.86 -4.72
N ARG A 497 3.90 -15.47 -5.88
CA ARG A 497 3.70 -14.77 -7.14
C ARG A 497 2.47 -13.86 -7.08
N ARG A 498 1.33 -14.37 -6.63
CA ARG A 498 0.06 -13.61 -6.55
C ARG A 498 0.11 -12.50 -5.51
N LEU A 499 0.80 -12.73 -4.39
CA LEU A 499 1.01 -11.65 -3.41
C LEU A 499 1.91 -10.56 -3.99
N GLY A 500 2.97 -10.91 -4.70
CA GLY A 500 3.80 -9.95 -5.43
C GLY A 500 3.00 -9.12 -6.43
N GLN A 501 2.11 -9.77 -7.20
CA GLN A 501 1.20 -9.10 -8.11
C GLN A 501 0.27 -8.12 -7.37
N LEU A 502 -0.34 -8.54 -6.26
CA LEU A 502 -1.27 -7.72 -5.49
C LEU A 502 -0.60 -6.45 -4.98
N LEU A 503 0.60 -6.56 -4.43
CA LEU A 503 1.32 -5.42 -3.88
C LEU A 503 1.75 -4.44 -4.99
N ALA A 504 2.29 -4.93 -6.10
CA ALA A 504 2.67 -4.11 -7.25
C ALA A 504 1.45 -3.43 -7.92
N LEU A 505 0.31 -4.12 -7.99
CA LEU A 505 -0.96 -3.56 -8.46
C LEU A 505 -1.32 -2.28 -7.67
N TYR A 506 -1.24 -2.33 -6.34
CA TYR A 506 -1.54 -1.18 -5.49
C TYR A 506 -0.45 -0.09 -5.56
N GLU A 507 0.82 -0.45 -5.76
CA GLU A 507 1.89 0.54 -6.00
C GLU A 507 1.60 1.37 -7.27
N HIS A 508 1.31 0.70 -8.38
CA HIS A 508 1.01 1.38 -9.65
C HIS A 508 -0.33 2.13 -9.62
N ARG A 509 -1.37 1.56 -9.01
CA ARG A 509 -2.62 2.26 -8.77
C ARG A 509 -2.41 3.57 -8.00
N THR A 510 -1.60 3.54 -6.95
CA THR A 510 -1.25 4.73 -6.15
C THR A 510 -0.55 5.79 -7.00
N PHE A 511 0.34 5.36 -7.89
CA PHE A 511 1.00 6.24 -8.86
C PHE A 511 0.01 6.85 -9.87
N VAL A 512 -0.92 6.06 -10.42
CA VAL A 512 -1.97 6.56 -11.31
C VAL A 512 -2.81 7.65 -10.65
N GLU A 513 -3.31 7.37 -9.44
CA GLU A 513 -4.10 8.34 -8.66
C GLU A 513 -3.29 9.63 -8.38
N ALA A 514 -1.97 9.53 -8.14
CA ALA A 514 -1.09 10.68 -7.95
C ALA A 514 -0.89 11.51 -9.23
N VAL A 515 -0.74 10.86 -10.38
CA VAL A 515 -0.62 11.57 -11.67
C VAL A 515 -1.88 12.35 -11.95
N LEU A 516 -3.06 11.74 -11.78
CA LEU A 516 -4.36 12.39 -11.96
C LEU A 516 -4.57 13.57 -10.99
N ALA A 517 -4.12 13.43 -9.75
CA ALA A 517 -4.17 14.51 -8.76
C ALA A 517 -3.10 15.61 -9.00
N GLY A 518 -2.15 15.38 -9.90
CA GLY A 518 -1.05 16.30 -10.19
C GLY A 518 -0.04 16.43 -9.05
N ILE A 519 0.10 15.42 -8.18
CA ILE A 519 0.95 15.45 -6.98
C ILE A 519 2.22 14.60 -7.12
N ASN A 520 3.24 14.86 -6.28
CA ASN A 520 4.38 13.97 -6.11
C ASN A 520 4.05 12.90 -5.06
N CYS A 521 4.04 11.62 -5.45
CA CYS A 521 3.76 10.49 -4.55
C CYS A 521 5.02 9.87 -3.92
N PHE A 522 6.20 10.40 -4.16
CA PHE A 522 7.44 9.77 -3.72
C PHE A 522 8.14 10.48 -2.55
N ASP A 523 7.71 11.66 -2.17
CA ASP A 523 8.15 12.38 -0.97
C ASP A 523 7.22 12.17 0.24
N GLN A 524 7.63 12.66 1.43
CA GLN A 524 6.89 12.50 2.69
C GLN A 524 7.21 13.60 3.73
N PHE A 525 7.34 14.85 3.34
CA PHE A 525 7.72 15.94 4.24
C PHE A 525 6.77 16.10 5.45
N GLY A 526 5.50 15.69 5.33
CA GLY A 526 4.52 15.75 6.41
C GLY A 526 4.90 15.00 7.68
N VAL A 527 5.75 13.96 7.59
CA VAL A 527 6.18 13.18 8.77
C VAL A 527 7.43 13.74 9.47
N GLU A 528 8.05 14.81 8.94
CA GLU A 528 9.31 15.35 9.47
C GLU A 528 9.08 16.31 10.65
N LEU A 529 7.98 17.05 10.62
CA LEU A 529 7.67 18.05 11.65
C LEU A 529 7.60 17.44 13.05
N GLY A 530 6.91 16.31 13.20
CA GLY A 530 6.81 15.61 14.49
C GLY A 530 8.17 15.20 15.04
N LYS A 531 9.06 14.71 14.19
CA LYS A 531 10.44 14.33 14.57
C LYS A 531 11.26 15.53 15.04
N THR A 532 11.15 16.65 14.32
CA THR A 532 11.82 17.91 14.71
C THR A 532 11.35 18.40 16.06
N LEU A 533 10.04 18.36 16.33
CA LEU A 533 9.46 18.79 17.60
C LEU A 533 9.74 17.83 18.76
N ALA A 534 9.96 16.55 18.48
CA ALA A 534 10.27 15.56 19.52
C ALA A 534 11.63 15.80 20.19
N GLY A 535 12.63 16.29 19.46
CA GLY A 535 14.00 16.51 19.99
C GLY A 535 14.03 17.37 21.28
N PRO A 536 13.51 18.61 21.25
CA PRO A 536 13.43 19.45 22.45
C PRO A 536 12.60 18.84 23.59
N ILE A 537 11.55 18.09 23.26
CA ILE A 537 10.71 17.43 24.27
C ILE A 537 11.49 16.30 24.95
N ILE A 538 12.25 15.51 24.20
CA ILE A 538 13.12 14.46 24.73
C ILE A 538 14.16 15.06 25.67
N ALA A 539 14.86 16.13 25.26
CA ALA A 539 15.83 16.82 26.10
C ALA A 539 15.18 17.38 27.39
N ALA A 540 13.95 17.89 27.29
CA ALA A 540 13.22 18.35 28.47
C ALA A 540 12.85 17.21 29.42
N LEU A 541 12.47 16.04 28.91
CA LEU A 541 12.09 14.87 29.71
C LEU A 541 13.30 14.17 30.32
N ALA A 542 14.39 13.97 29.54
CA ALA A 542 15.57 13.21 29.96
C ALA A 542 16.54 14.07 30.81
N ASP A 543 16.85 15.29 30.32
CA ASP A 543 17.95 16.08 30.85
C ASP A 543 17.46 17.34 31.62
N GLY A 544 16.15 17.56 31.66
CA GLY A 544 15.58 18.72 32.35
C GLY A 544 15.78 20.06 31.62
N VAL A 545 16.23 20.02 30.35
CA VAL A 545 16.41 21.23 29.54
C VAL A 545 15.07 21.95 29.35
N PRO A 546 14.99 23.29 29.52
CA PRO A 546 13.74 24.03 29.31
C PRO A 546 13.25 23.88 27.87
N LEU A 547 11.93 23.71 27.68
CA LEU A 547 11.31 23.73 26.38
C LEU A 547 11.48 25.10 25.70
N PRO A 548 11.55 25.15 24.35
CA PRO A 548 11.57 26.41 23.62
C PRO A 548 10.38 27.31 23.96
N ALA A 549 10.56 28.61 23.88
CA ALA A 549 9.48 29.60 24.11
C ALA A 549 8.29 29.42 23.17
N SER A 550 8.51 28.85 21.99
CA SER A 550 7.50 28.49 20.99
C SER A 550 6.62 27.29 21.35
N ALA A 551 6.99 26.49 22.36
CA ALA A 551 6.15 25.37 22.80
C ALA A 551 4.83 25.91 23.36
N ASP A 552 3.71 25.29 23.00
CA ASP A 552 2.39 25.69 23.50
C ASP A 552 2.19 25.33 24.98
N ALA A 553 1.16 25.93 25.59
CA ALA A 553 0.90 25.76 27.03
C ALA A 553 0.54 24.31 27.40
N SER A 554 -0.13 23.57 26.50
CA SER A 554 -0.48 22.17 26.72
C SER A 554 0.77 21.30 26.77
N THR A 555 1.65 21.44 25.76
CA THR A 555 2.93 20.70 25.72
C THR A 555 3.78 20.97 26.96
N ARG A 556 3.91 22.23 27.38
CA ARG A 556 4.63 22.58 28.62
C ARG A 556 4.01 21.93 29.85
N GLY A 557 2.68 21.99 29.98
CA GLY A 557 1.96 21.39 31.11
C GLY A 557 2.10 19.88 31.18
N LEU A 558 2.01 19.21 30.01
CA LEU A 558 2.17 17.74 29.91
C LEU A 558 3.60 17.30 30.24
N VAL A 559 4.62 17.98 29.74
CA VAL A 559 6.04 17.69 30.07
C VAL A 559 6.29 17.86 31.57
N ALA A 560 5.80 18.95 32.17
CA ALA A 560 5.92 19.16 33.63
C ALA A 560 5.25 18.01 34.42
N ARG A 561 4.08 17.57 34.02
CA ARG A 561 3.36 16.46 34.65
C ARG A 561 4.10 15.13 34.55
N VAL A 562 4.63 14.81 33.36
CA VAL A 562 5.42 13.58 33.14
C VAL A 562 6.67 13.59 34.02
N ARG A 563 7.41 14.69 34.07
CA ARG A 563 8.61 14.84 34.92
C ARG A 563 8.28 14.64 36.40
N ALA A 564 7.19 15.24 36.88
CA ALA A 564 6.77 15.07 38.28
C ALA A 564 6.45 13.59 38.61
N ALA A 565 5.83 12.87 37.69
CA ALA A 565 5.53 11.44 37.85
C ALA A 565 6.78 10.55 37.79
N SER A 566 7.80 10.91 36.99
CA SER A 566 9.05 10.16 36.86
C SER A 566 10.01 10.41 38.02
N GLY A 567 10.01 11.59 38.64
CA GLY A 567 10.82 11.93 39.81
C GLY A 567 10.28 11.37 41.11
N SER A 568 9.12 10.73 41.09
CA SER A 568 8.49 10.06 42.24
C SER A 568 8.75 8.54 42.27
N ARG A 569 9.52 8.00 41.33
CA ARG A 569 10.00 6.63 41.24
C ARG A 569 11.50 6.58 41.52
#